data_8eb19956b811e5f7619a494167aba2b0
#
_entry.id   8eb19956b811e5f7619a494167aba2b0
#
_cell.length_a   1.000
_cell.length_b   1.000
_cell.length_c   1.000
_cell.angle_alpha   90.00
_cell.angle_beta   90.00
_cell.angle_gamma   90.00
#
_symmetry.space_group_name_H-M   'P 1'
#
loop_
_entity.id
_entity.type
_entity.pdbx_description
1 polymer ?
#
loop_
_entity_poly.entity_id
_entity_poly.type
_entity_poly.pdbx_seq_one_letter_code
_entity_poly.pdbx_strand_id
1 'polypeptide(L)'
;LIDMNAMAKLARAENISVGRNKLYSWLKRTGVLMSNNLPYQRYIDRGYFAVKESVFEVNGLKKTYRQTFVTGKGQLFIIGLLRKYYGKEMS
;
A
#
# COMPACT_ATOMS: atom_id res chain seq x y z
N LEU A 1 3.41 -7.05 -9.62
CA LEU A 1 3.57 -5.98 -8.60
C LEU A 1 2.89 -4.71 -9.07
N ILE A 2 2.14 -4.09 -8.18
CA ILE A 2 1.52 -2.80 -8.44
C ILE A 2 1.90 -1.82 -7.33
N ASP A 3 1.90 -0.53 -7.65
CA ASP A 3 2.13 0.49 -6.63
C ASP A 3 0.83 0.77 -5.85
N MET A 4 0.92 1.64 -4.84
CA MET A 4 -0.23 1.90 -3.98
C MET A 4 -1.34 2.68 -4.71
N ASN A 5 -0.98 3.49 -5.69
CA ASN A 5 -1.98 4.19 -6.51
C ASN A 5 -2.83 3.18 -7.32
N ALA A 6 -2.16 2.21 -7.94
CA ALA A 6 -2.85 1.14 -8.67
C ALA A 6 -3.67 0.25 -7.72
N MET A 7 -3.17 0.00 -6.50
CA MET A 7 -3.93 -0.74 -5.50
C MET A 7 -5.22 -0.02 -5.11
N ALA A 8 -5.17 1.30 -4.94
CA ALA A 8 -6.37 2.09 -4.66
C ALA A 8 -7.37 2.02 -5.82
N LYS A 9 -6.89 2.07 -7.06
CA LYS A 9 -7.74 1.91 -8.24
C LYS A 9 -8.41 0.53 -8.27
N LEU A 10 -7.66 -0.51 -7.92
CA LEU A 10 -8.21 -1.87 -7.84
C LEU A 10 -9.30 -1.95 -6.78
N ALA A 11 -9.08 -1.35 -5.62
CA ALA A 11 -10.10 -1.31 -4.56
C ALA A 11 -11.37 -0.61 -5.02
N ARG A 12 -11.25 0.50 -5.74
CA ARG A 12 -12.41 1.21 -6.29
C ARG A 12 -13.16 0.37 -7.31
N ALA A 13 -12.45 -0.42 -8.11
CA ALA A 13 -13.07 -1.36 -9.05
C ALA A 13 -13.86 -2.45 -8.32
N GLU A 14 -13.51 -2.73 -7.06
CA GLU A 14 -14.24 -3.66 -6.18
C GLU A 14 -15.28 -2.94 -5.30
N ASN A 15 -15.67 -1.73 -5.69
CA ASN A 15 -16.67 -0.91 -4.98
C ASN A 15 -16.24 -0.47 -3.58
N ILE A 16 -14.94 -0.37 -3.34
CA ILE A 16 -14.41 0.16 -2.10
C ILE A 16 -13.89 1.58 -2.36
N SER A 17 -14.57 2.57 -1.78
CA SER A 17 -14.28 3.98 -2.03
C SER A 17 -13.08 4.45 -1.23
N VAL A 18 -11.89 4.23 -1.75
CA VAL A 18 -10.63 4.62 -1.10
C VAL A 18 -9.65 5.17 -2.14
N GLY A 19 -9.05 6.32 -1.83
CA GLY A 19 -7.98 6.89 -2.64
C GLY A 19 -6.62 6.48 -2.09
N ARG A 20 -5.56 6.83 -2.83
CA ARG A 20 -4.18 6.46 -2.48
C ARG A 20 -3.79 6.94 -1.07
N ASN A 21 -4.05 8.20 -0.75
CA ASN A 21 -3.64 8.76 0.55
C ASN A 21 -4.42 8.16 1.71
N LYS A 22 -5.71 7.93 1.52
CA LYS A 22 -6.54 7.26 2.53
C LYS A 22 -6.13 5.82 2.74
N LEU A 23 -5.74 5.13 1.66
CA LEU A 23 -5.27 3.75 1.75
C LEU A 23 -3.98 3.67 2.55
N TYR A 24 -3.01 4.56 2.29
CA TYR A 24 -1.79 4.64 3.09
C TYR A 24 -2.09 4.90 4.56
N SER A 25 -2.92 5.88 4.86
CA SER A 25 -3.28 6.23 6.23
C SER A 25 -3.96 5.08 6.95
N TRP A 26 -4.87 4.42 6.27
CA TRP A 26 -5.60 3.28 6.84
C TRP A 26 -4.68 2.09 7.12
N LEU A 27 -3.79 1.77 6.18
CA LEU A 27 -2.83 0.68 6.37
C LEU A 27 -1.83 0.98 7.50
N LYS A 28 -1.48 2.25 7.71
CA LYS A 28 -0.66 2.65 8.87
C LYS A 28 -1.41 2.48 10.17
N ARG A 29 -2.68 2.90 10.23
CA ARG A 29 -3.50 2.74 11.44
C ARG A 29 -3.73 1.28 11.81
N THR A 30 -3.92 0.43 10.82
CA THR A 30 -4.17 -1.00 11.06
C THR A 30 -2.92 -1.81 11.32
N GLY A 31 -1.74 -1.17 11.30
CA GLY A 31 -0.47 -1.82 11.63
C GLY A 31 0.11 -2.67 10.52
N VAL A 32 -0.29 -2.42 9.27
CA VAL A 32 0.28 -3.10 8.09
C VAL A 32 1.50 -2.35 7.56
N LEU A 33 1.43 -1.02 7.55
CA LEU A 33 2.54 -0.16 7.15
C LEU A 33 3.07 0.62 8.34
N MET A 34 4.37 0.89 8.31
CA MET A 34 5.02 1.79 9.26
C MET A 34 4.77 3.25 8.89
N SER A 35 5.14 4.18 9.78
CA SER A 35 4.94 5.61 9.55
C SER A 35 5.62 6.14 8.30
N ASN A 36 6.68 5.48 7.83
CA ASN A 36 7.41 5.83 6.60
C ASN A 36 6.80 5.21 5.34
N ASN A 37 5.61 4.65 5.42
CA ASN A 37 4.88 4.00 4.32
C ASN A 37 5.50 2.68 3.85
N LEU A 38 6.43 2.11 4.60
CA LEU A 38 7.01 0.80 4.31
C LEU A 38 6.30 -0.28 5.12
N PRO A 39 6.14 -1.50 4.57
CA PRO A 39 5.47 -2.56 5.30
C PRO A 39 6.34 -3.09 6.44
N TYR A 40 5.70 -3.57 7.49
CA TYR A 40 6.39 -4.33 8.51
C TYR A 40 6.95 -5.61 7.92
N GLN A 41 8.09 -6.06 8.44
CA GLN A 41 8.80 -7.22 7.89
C GLN A 41 7.93 -8.47 7.84
N ARG A 42 7.06 -8.67 8.82
CA ARG A 42 6.18 -9.86 8.84
C ARG A 42 5.26 -9.95 7.62
N TYR A 43 4.87 -8.81 7.04
CA TYR A 43 4.02 -8.81 5.85
C TYR A 43 4.84 -9.00 4.57
N ILE A 44 6.10 -8.56 4.57
CA ILE A 44 7.04 -8.86 3.49
C ILE A 44 7.33 -10.36 3.48
N ASP A 45 7.58 -10.94 4.64
CA ASP A 45 7.89 -12.37 4.78
C ASP A 45 6.72 -13.24 4.33
N ARG A 46 5.49 -12.77 4.50
CA ARG A 46 4.29 -13.47 4.02
C ARG A 46 4.07 -13.33 2.52
N GLY A 47 4.87 -12.51 1.85
CA GLY A 47 4.79 -12.33 0.41
C GLY A 47 3.69 -11.37 -0.05
N TYR A 48 3.21 -10.49 0.83
CA TYR A 48 2.16 -9.52 0.48
C TYR A 48 2.72 -8.27 -0.17
N PHE A 49 3.95 -7.90 0.16
CA PHE A 49 4.58 -6.67 -0.31
C PHE A 49 6.01 -6.91 -0.76
N ALA A 50 6.47 -6.05 -1.64
CA ALA A 50 7.88 -5.94 -1.99
C ALA A 50 8.30 -4.48 -1.84
N VAL A 51 9.52 -4.26 -1.39
CA VAL A 51 10.08 -2.91 -1.28
C VAL A 51 11.21 -2.80 -2.28
N LYS A 52 11.16 -1.78 -3.13
CA LYS A 52 12.18 -1.54 -4.14
C LYS A 52 12.72 -0.13 -4.01
N GLU A 53 14.01 0.03 -4.33
CA GLU A 53 14.60 1.36 -4.46
C GLU A 53 14.26 1.93 -5.83
N SER A 54 13.87 3.18 -5.83
CA SER A 54 13.64 3.95 -7.04
C SER A 54 14.56 5.17 -7.04
N VAL A 55 14.93 5.64 -8.23
CA VAL A 55 15.82 6.79 -8.39
C VAL A 55 15.02 7.93 -8.99
N PHE A 56 15.19 9.12 -8.43
CA PHE A 56 14.62 10.34 -9.01
C PHE A 56 15.66 11.44 -9.04
N GLU A 57 15.47 12.41 -9.92
CA GLU A 57 16.41 13.50 -10.12
C GLU A 57 15.78 14.82 -9.71
N VAL A 58 16.49 15.57 -8.86
CA VAL A 58 16.07 16.89 -8.39
C VAL A 58 17.25 17.85 -8.56
N ASN A 59 17.07 18.87 -9.36
CA ASN A 59 18.12 19.88 -9.62
C ASN A 59 19.45 19.26 -10.07
N GLY A 60 19.40 18.26 -10.95
CA GLY A 60 20.59 17.59 -11.46
C GLY A 60 21.21 16.56 -10.50
N LEU A 61 20.65 16.40 -9.30
CA LEU A 61 21.12 15.43 -8.31
C LEU A 61 20.23 14.20 -8.31
N LYS A 62 20.86 13.03 -8.35
CA LYS A 62 20.14 11.77 -8.25
C LYS A 62 19.94 11.40 -6.79
N LYS A 63 18.71 11.11 -6.43
CA LYS A 63 18.34 10.66 -5.08
C LYS A 63 17.63 9.32 -5.18
N THR A 64 17.74 8.50 -4.13
CA THR A 64 17.04 7.23 -4.04
C THR A 64 15.99 7.29 -2.95
N TYR A 65 14.93 6.51 -3.13
CA TYR A 65 13.90 6.33 -2.12
C TYR A 65 13.36 4.91 -2.19
N ARG A 66 12.83 4.43 -1.09
CA ARG A 66 12.19 3.13 -1.05
C ARG A 66 10.71 3.28 -1.34
N GLN A 67 10.19 2.37 -2.14
CA GLN A 67 8.78 2.35 -2.52
C GLN A 67 8.17 0.99 -2.25
N THR A 68 6.97 1.01 -1.67
CA THR A 68 6.19 -0.20 -1.39
C THR A 68 5.40 -0.59 -2.62
N PHE A 69 5.53 -1.86 -3.01
CA PHE A 69 4.73 -2.47 -4.06
C PHE A 69 3.90 -3.60 -3.47
N VAL A 70 2.76 -3.87 -4.08
CA VAL A 70 1.82 -4.90 -3.64
C VAL A 70 1.88 -6.07 -4.60
N THR A 71 2.12 -7.27 -4.08
CA THR A 71 2.12 -8.51 -4.87
C THR A 71 0.69 -8.92 -5.18
N GLY A 72 0.51 -9.90 -6.09
CA GLY A 72 -0.82 -10.46 -6.33
C GLY A 72 -1.46 -11.00 -5.06
N LYS A 73 -0.68 -11.69 -4.23
CA LYS A 73 -1.13 -12.18 -2.93
C LYS A 73 -1.50 -11.05 -1.97
N GLY A 74 -0.71 -9.96 -1.98
CA GLY A 74 -0.97 -8.78 -1.18
C GLY A 74 -2.24 -8.05 -1.61
N GLN A 75 -2.54 -8.04 -2.90
CA GLN A 75 -3.77 -7.44 -3.42
C GLN A 75 -5.00 -8.11 -2.83
N LEU A 76 -5.02 -9.44 -2.80
CA LEU A 76 -6.11 -10.19 -2.19
C LEU A 76 -6.20 -9.95 -0.69
N PHE A 77 -5.05 -9.88 -0.01
CA PHE A 77 -4.97 -9.58 1.41
C PHE A 77 -5.57 -8.21 1.73
N ILE A 78 -5.18 -7.19 1.00
CA ILE A 78 -5.67 -5.82 1.22
C ILE A 78 -7.16 -5.70 0.93
N ILE A 79 -7.63 -6.28 -0.18
CA ILE A 79 -9.06 -6.26 -0.51
C ILE A 79 -9.87 -6.95 0.60
N GLY A 80 -9.40 -8.09 1.08
CA GLY A 80 -10.06 -8.79 2.19
C GLY A 80 -10.14 -7.95 3.47
N LEU A 81 -9.04 -7.27 3.81
CA LEU A 81 -9.02 -6.37 4.98
C LEU A 81 -9.97 -5.19 4.79
N LEU A 82 -9.95 -4.57 3.62
CA LEU A 82 -10.81 -3.43 3.33
C LEU A 82 -12.29 -3.81 3.44
N ARG A 83 -12.68 -4.94 2.87
CA ARG A 83 -14.08 -5.42 2.96
C ARG A 83 -14.49 -5.72 4.39
N LYS A 84 -13.58 -6.22 5.20
CA LYS A 84 -13.89 -6.60 6.58
C LYS A 84 -13.96 -5.41 7.53
N TYR A 85 -13.08 -4.43 7.39
CA TYR A 85 -12.89 -3.39 8.39
C TYR A 85 -13.12 -1.97 7.89
N TYR A 86 -12.79 -1.66 6.65
CA TYR A 86 -12.79 -0.28 6.16
C TYR A 86 -14.18 0.34 6.18
N GLY A 87 -15.20 -0.39 5.74
CA GLY A 87 -16.58 0.08 5.74
C GLY A 87 -17.10 0.39 7.14
N LYS A 88 -16.65 -0.36 8.15
CA LYS A 88 -17.03 -0.15 9.54
C LYS A 88 -16.42 1.11 10.13
N GLU A 89 -15.21 1.46 9.74
CA GLU A 89 -14.53 2.68 10.19
C GLU A 89 -15.14 3.93 9.58
N MET A 90 -15.70 3.81 8.39
CA MET A 90 -16.27 4.93 7.65
C MET A 90 -17.74 5.19 7.99
N SER A 91 -18.38 4.26 8.68
CA SER A 91 -19.79 4.40 9.04
C SER A 91 -20.00 5.21 10.32
#